data_947a59d2658d3aa1d760448e1496b2b6
#
_entry.id   947a59d2658d3aa1d760448e1496b2b6
#
_cell.length_a   1.000
_cell.length_b   1.000
_cell.length_c   1.000
_cell.angle_alpha   90.00
_cell.angle_beta   90.00
_cell.angle_gamma   90.00
#
_symmetry.space_group_name_H-M   'P 1'
#
loop_
_entity.id
_entity.type
_entity.pdbx_description
1 polymer ?
#
loop_
_entity_poly.entity_id
_entity_poly.type
_entity_poly.pdbx_seq_one_letter_code
_entity_poly.pdbx_strand_id
1 'polypeptide(L)'
;MSNVPFSVRRPGLLLQGIFTNRDQPDFAKLAALTDPEAFLWAILPHAARTFAACIVILPEEKARVAAVGYLYARILDTYEDLMLDPKARHKALLGFVQRFNQTPGAPLPDAPHAFDTQKIDARDRGHLLLVQCCNRIDAVYLTLSQEHQNGIQEMIQAMAPGMANSSALFQQQGGALETLSQREDYCDVVLGNPLALGLRIAKGSTLTYVERASIQKISIFIQLANITRDIEKDCLRGICYHPALKTYLGKDAPAELYQQTRGDLLSEALQHANSFREVANAIPARKLSLVRSSALMMVLFTDRYYRSCAKKAGRKPWQGISSTLAILCQSFLAIFSTRYADRKLNLVLEKHQQHIQDHPPPSAVAK
;
A
#
# COMPACT_ATOMS: atom_id res chain seq x y z
N MET A 1 3.60 27.56 9.52
CA MET A 1 2.49 26.84 10.22
C MET A 1 2.92 25.81 11.26
N SER A 2 4.12 25.78 11.78
CA SER A 2 4.58 24.57 12.46
C SER A 2 4.93 24.69 13.95
N ASN A 3 4.41 25.65 14.66
CA ASN A 3 4.61 25.70 16.11
C ASN A 3 3.66 24.79 16.94
N VAL A 4 2.72 24.10 16.26
CA VAL A 4 1.79 23.19 16.94
C VAL A 4 2.38 21.78 16.93
N PRO A 5 2.61 21.16 18.10
CA PRO A 5 3.14 19.79 18.17
C PRO A 5 2.31 18.79 17.37
N PHE A 6 2.95 17.80 16.77
CA PHE A 6 2.28 16.78 15.95
C PHE A 6 1.19 16.03 16.73
N SER A 7 1.41 15.76 18.02
CA SER A 7 0.41 15.13 18.89
C SER A 7 -0.91 15.91 18.96
N VAL A 8 -0.86 17.25 18.88
CA VAL A 8 -2.03 18.13 18.88
C VAL A 8 -2.68 18.17 17.49
N ARG A 9 -1.89 18.12 16.41
CA ARG A 9 -2.39 18.10 15.03
C ARG A 9 -2.96 16.73 14.63
N ARG A 10 -2.48 15.64 15.25
CA ARG A 10 -2.83 14.25 14.88
C ARG A 10 -4.33 13.97 14.78
N PRO A 11 -5.20 14.37 15.72
CA PRO A 11 -6.64 14.15 15.57
C PRO A 11 -7.22 14.79 14.30
N GLY A 12 -6.81 16.01 13.99
CA GLY A 12 -7.22 16.71 12.77
C GLY A 12 -6.73 16.00 11.51
N LEU A 13 -5.47 15.53 11.47
CA LEU A 13 -4.92 14.78 10.35
C LEU A 13 -5.61 13.42 10.17
N LEU A 14 -5.98 12.73 11.26
CA LEU A 14 -6.76 11.48 11.19
C LEU A 14 -8.14 11.73 10.58
N LEU A 15 -8.84 12.77 11.03
CA LEU A 15 -10.15 13.14 10.47
C LEU A 15 -10.02 13.55 9.01
N GLN A 16 -9.00 14.33 8.66
CA GLN A 16 -8.71 14.68 7.27
C GLN A 16 -8.51 13.42 6.43
N GLY A 17 -7.71 12.46 6.89
CA GLY A 17 -7.45 11.20 6.17
C GLY A 17 -8.72 10.38 5.90
N ILE A 18 -9.75 10.51 6.76
CA ILE A 18 -11.01 9.77 6.64
C ILE A 18 -12.03 10.50 5.75
N PHE A 19 -12.12 11.82 5.91
CA PHE A 19 -13.17 12.64 5.28
C PHE A 19 -12.72 13.34 4.00
N THR A 20 -11.45 13.21 3.59
CA THR A 20 -10.96 13.77 2.33
C THR A 20 -11.79 13.25 1.15
N ASN A 21 -12.44 14.15 0.43
CA ASN A 21 -13.10 13.82 -0.82
C ASN A 21 -12.02 13.66 -1.92
N ARG A 22 -11.77 12.42 -2.31
CA ARG A 22 -10.74 12.08 -3.30
C ARG A 22 -11.24 12.14 -4.73
N ASP A 23 -12.54 12.19 -4.92
CA ASP A 23 -13.15 12.28 -6.23
C ASP A 23 -13.24 13.74 -6.70
N GLN A 24 -13.13 14.69 -5.75
CA GLN A 24 -13.14 16.14 -6.00
C GLN A 24 -12.04 16.85 -5.18
N PRO A 25 -10.75 16.55 -5.40
CA PRO A 25 -9.67 17.21 -4.68
C PRO A 25 -9.50 18.65 -5.15
N ASP A 26 -9.19 19.55 -4.23
CA ASP A 26 -8.79 20.91 -4.54
C ASP A 26 -7.29 20.96 -4.92
N PHE A 27 -7.00 20.68 -6.18
CA PHE A 27 -5.63 20.67 -6.70
C PHE A 27 -4.94 22.01 -6.62
N ALA A 28 -5.67 23.12 -6.80
CA ALA A 28 -5.09 24.46 -6.71
C ALA A 28 -4.60 24.74 -5.29
N LYS A 29 -5.42 24.41 -4.30
CA LYS A 29 -5.04 24.55 -2.88
C LYS A 29 -3.86 23.65 -2.52
N LEU A 30 -3.83 22.41 -2.98
CA LEU A 30 -2.71 21.48 -2.73
C LEU A 30 -1.42 22.01 -3.40
N ALA A 31 -1.49 22.44 -4.65
CA ALA A 31 -0.35 22.98 -5.39
C ALA A 31 0.20 24.28 -4.77
N ALA A 32 -0.64 25.08 -4.14
CA ALA A 32 -0.26 26.35 -3.49
C ALA A 32 0.47 26.16 -2.15
N LEU A 33 0.50 24.94 -1.58
CA LEU A 33 1.21 24.66 -0.32
C LEU A 33 2.72 24.66 -0.53
N THR A 34 3.40 25.72 -0.21
CA THR A 34 4.85 25.87 -0.35
C THR A 34 5.64 25.25 0.80
N ASP A 35 5.04 25.13 1.99
CA ASP A 35 5.64 24.45 3.15
C ASP A 35 5.68 22.93 2.89
N PRO A 36 6.88 22.30 2.84
CA PRO A 36 7.03 20.88 2.56
C PRO A 36 6.28 19.96 3.52
N GLU A 37 6.30 20.28 4.82
CA GLU A 37 5.62 19.48 5.84
C GLU A 37 4.10 19.59 5.71
N ALA A 38 3.57 20.79 5.44
CA ALA A 38 2.14 20.99 5.20
C ALA A 38 1.69 20.24 3.94
N PHE A 39 2.49 20.27 2.87
CA PHE A 39 2.22 19.52 1.65
C PHE A 39 2.21 18.01 1.88
N LEU A 40 3.21 17.48 2.59
CA LEU A 40 3.31 16.05 2.93
C LEU A 40 2.00 15.53 3.55
N TRP A 41 1.52 16.22 4.59
CA TRP A 41 0.32 15.78 5.30
C TRP A 41 -0.97 16.06 4.52
N ALA A 42 -1.01 17.07 3.68
CA ALA A 42 -2.17 17.37 2.86
C ALA A 42 -2.33 16.39 1.68
N ILE A 43 -1.22 15.98 1.03
CA ILE A 43 -1.27 15.07 -0.11
C ILE A 43 -1.46 13.61 0.32
N LEU A 44 -1.01 13.22 1.51
CA LEU A 44 -1.03 11.85 2.01
C LEU A 44 -2.42 11.18 1.95
N PRO A 45 -3.54 11.81 2.37
CA PRO A 45 -4.88 11.22 2.25
C PRO A 45 -5.30 10.94 0.80
N HIS A 46 -4.87 11.77 -0.13
CA HIS A 46 -5.17 11.59 -1.55
C HIS A 46 -4.40 10.40 -2.14
N ALA A 47 -3.15 10.19 -1.71
CA ALA A 47 -2.30 9.10 -2.16
C ALA A 47 -2.59 7.77 -1.45
N ALA A 48 -2.78 7.78 -0.11
CA ALA A 48 -2.74 6.60 0.74
C ALA A 48 -4.10 6.06 1.20
N ARG A 49 -5.19 6.77 0.95
CA ARG A 49 -6.56 6.35 1.39
C ARG A 49 -6.62 6.06 2.90
N THR A 50 -7.22 4.93 3.26
CA THR A 50 -7.30 4.46 4.65
C THR A 50 -5.93 4.22 5.28
N PHE A 51 -4.90 3.97 4.46
CA PHE A 51 -3.54 3.79 4.94
C PHE A 51 -2.93 5.08 5.50
N ALA A 52 -3.41 6.25 5.07
CA ALA A 52 -3.03 7.53 5.67
C ALA A 52 -3.28 7.56 7.19
N ALA A 53 -4.42 7.03 7.64
CA ALA A 53 -4.73 6.96 9.06
C ALA A 53 -3.76 6.04 9.83
N CYS A 54 -3.34 4.92 9.21
CA CYS A 54 -2.35 4.02 9.80
C CYS A 54 -0.97 4.70 9.96
N ILE A 55 -0.60 5.59 9.04
CA ILE A 55 0.65 6.36 9.12
C ILE A 55 0.53 7.46 10.18
N VAL A 56 -0.54 8.25 10.15
CA VAL A 56 -0.73 9.41 11.05
C VAL A 56 -0.80 9.01 12.53
N ILE A 57 -1.28 7.80 12.85
CA ILE A 57 -1.36 7.35 14.24
C ILE A 57 0.03 7.02 14.83
N LEU A 58 1.06 6.79 14.03
CA LEU A 58 2.41 6.49 14.49
C LEU A 58 3.00 7.65 15.32
N PRO A 59 4.04 7.40 16.15
CA PRO A 59 4.87 8.47 16.71
C PRO A 59 5.38 9.40 15.61
N GLU A 60 5.54 10.69 15.89
CA GLU A 60 5.83 11.74 14.90
C GLU A 60 6.96 11.39 13.95
N GLU A 61 8.14 11.05 14.49
CA GLU A 61 9.30 10.68 13.69
C GLU A 61 8.99 9.49 12.76
N LYS A 62 8.39 8.43 13.31
CA LYS A 62 8.01 7.24 12.54
C LYS A 62 6.93 7.55 11.49
N ALA A 63 5.99 8.42 11.82
CA ALA A 63 4.94 8.86 10.90
C ALA A 63 5.53 9.62 9.70
N ARG A 64 6.51 10.52 9.94
CA ARG A 64 7.20 11.27 8.87
C ARG A 64 7.97 10.33 7.94
N VAL A 65 8.75 9.40 8.50
CA VAL A 65 9.51 8.41 7.70
C VAL A 65 8.57 7.53 6.88
N ALA A 66 7.50 7.02 7.51
CA ALA A 66 6.49 6.20 6.83
C ALA A 66 5.74 6.98 5.74
N ALA A 67 5.42 8.27 5.98
CA ALA A 67 4.76 9.11 5.00
C ALA A 67 5.66 9.36 3.77
N VAL A 68 6.92 9.75 3.98
CA VAL A 68 7.89 9.96 2.89
C VAL A 68 8.10 8.67 2.10
N GLY A 69 8.38 7.55 2.78
CA GLY A 69 8.58 6.26 2.12
C GLY A 69 7.34 5.82 1.32
N TYR A 70 6.15 5.97 1.89
CA TYR A 70 4.90 5.64 1.20
C TYR A 70 4.66 6.53 -0.03
N LEU A 71 4.91 7.84 0.08
CA LEU A 71 4.70 8.77 -1.05
C LEU A 71 5.70 8.51 -2.19
N TYR A 72 6.95 8.14 -1.89
CA TYR A 72 7.88 7.71 -2.91
C TYR A 72 7.45 6.39 -3.58
N ALA A 73 6.99 5.41 -2.80
CA ALA A 73 6.41 4.19 -3.36
C ALA A 73 5.22 4.52 -4.28
N ARG A 74 4.35 5.46 -3.87
CA ARG A 74 3.21 5.92 -4.69
C ARG A 74 3.64 6.62 -5.97
N ILE A 75 4.77 7.34 -5.98
CA ILE A 75 5.34 7.91 -7.20
C ILE A 75 5.76 6.80 -8.16
N LEU A 76 6.42 5.74 -7.67
CA LEU A 76 6.79 4.58 -8.49
C LEU A 76 5.55 3.87 -9.06
N ASP A 77 4.51 3.64 -8.24
CA ASP A 77 3.22 3.12 -8.70
C ASP A 77 2.60 4.02 -9.79
N THR A 78 2.73 5.35 -9.65
CA THR A 78 2.20 6.29 -10.64
C THR A 78 2.90 6.15 -11.99
N TYR A 79 4.21 5.90 -12.02
CA TYR A 79 4.92 5.59 -13.25
C TYR A 79 4.43 4.27 -13.86
N GLU A 80 4.24 3.24 -13.05
CA GLU A 80 3.75 1.93 -13.52
C GLU A 80 2.35 2.05 -14.12
N ASP A 81 1.43 2.73 -13.41
CA ASP A 81 0.03 2.80 -13.74
C ASP A 81 -0.31 3.76 -14.90
N LEU A 82 0.40 4.88 -15.01
CA LEU A 82 0.00 6.00 -15.86
C LEU A 82 0.95 6.28 -17.04
N MET A 83 2.15 5.72 -17.07
CA MET A 83 3.02 5.81 -18.24
C MET A 83 2.69 4.68 -19.23
N LEU A 84 2.03 5.03 -20.33
CA LEU A 84 1.59 4.06 -21.33
C LEU A 84 2.77 3.46 -22.13
N ASP A 85 3.78 4.28 -22.48
CA ASP A 85 4.97 3.78 -23.17
C ASP A 85 5.86 2.96 -22.23
N PRO A 86 6.08 1.66 -22.50
CA PRO A 86 6.88 0.79 -21.65
C PRO A 86 8.34 1.24 -21.50
N LYS A 87 8.94 1.84 -22.53
CA LYS A 87 10.32 2.33 -22.49
C LYS A 87 10.43 3.58 -21.61
N ALA A 88 9.49 4.51 -21.75
CA ALA A 88 9.43 5.70 -20.89
C ALA A 88 9.18 5.30 -19.43
N ARG A 89 8.28 4.36 -19.17
CA ARG A 89 8.00 3.79 -17.83
C ARG A 89 9.25 3.18 -17.21
N HIS A 90 9.93 2.29 -17.92
CA HIS A 90 11.17 1.67 -17.47
C HIS A 90 12.24 2.73 -17.14
N LYS A 91 12.42 3.70 -18.03
CA LYS A 91 13.35 4.81 -17.82
C LYS A 91 13.00 5.65 -16.60
N ALA A 92 11.71 5.94 -16.38
CA ALA A 92 11.25 6.73 -15.25
C ALA A 92 11.46 6.00 -13.91
N LEU A 93 11.13 4.71 -13.84
CA LEU A 93 11.36 3.88 -12.66
C LEU A 93 12.85 3.86 -12.27
N LEU A 94 13.74 3.55 -13.20
CA LEU A 94 15.17 3.53 -12.92
C LEU A 94 15.75 4.93 -12.69
N GLY A 95 15.26 5.94 -13.42
CA GLY A 95 15.64 7.34 -13.22
C GLY A 95 15.27 7.87 -11.84
N PHE A 96 14.17 7.38 -11.24
CA PHE A 96 13.80 7.75 -9.88
C PHE A 96 14.83 7.26 -8.86
N VAL A 97 15.36 6.05 -9.02
CA VAL A 97 16.45 5.51 -8.17
C VAL A 97 17.72 6.34 -8.29
N GLN A 98 18.08 6.73 -9.51
CA GLN A 98 19.32 7.47 -9.77
C GLN A 98 19.38 8.84 -9.07
N ARG A 99 18.22 9.41 -8.71
CA ARG A 99 18.13 10.65 -7.93
C ARG A 99 18.84 10.55 -6.58
N PHE A 100 18.91 9.37 -6.00
CA PHE A 100 19.50 9.11 -4.68
C PHE A 100 21.02 8.80 -4.73
N ASN A 101 21.61 8.77 -5.92
CA ASN A 101 23.07 8.56 -6.09
C ASN A 101 23.87 9.86 -5.96
N GLN A 102 23.29 10.90 -5.37
CA GLN A 102 23.93 12.18 -5.16
C GLN A 102 24.78 12.18 -3.86
N THR A 103 25.65 13.19 -3.75
CA THR A 103 26.39 13.44 -2.50
C THR A 103 25.40 13.60 -1.33
N PRO A 104 25.65 12.97 -0.18
CA PRO A 104 24.78 13.10 0.98
C PRO A 104 24.50 14.58 1.33
N GLY A 105 23.21 14.91 1.51
CA GLY A 105 22.75 16.27 1.81
C GLY A 105 22.58 17.20 0.60
N ALA A 106 22.96 16.77 -0.60
CA ALA A 106 22.67 17.55 -1.81
C ALA A 106 21.17 17.48 -2.19
N PRO A 107 20.60 18.54 -2.79
CA PRO A 107 19.25 18.50 -3.34
C PRO A 107 19.10 17.37 -4.35
N LEU A 108 17.99 16.63 -4.26
CA LEU A 108 17.71 15.59 -5.23
C LEU A 108 17.29 16.21 -6.58
N PRO A 109 17.73 15.64 -7.72
CA PRO A 109 17.24 16.05 -9.03
C PRO A 109 15.71 15.88 -9.13
N ASP A 110 15.08 16.59 -10.06
CA ASP A 110 13.63 16.47 -10.28
C ASP A 110 13.20 15.04 -10.60
N ALA A 111 12.03 14.67 -10.12
CA ALA A 111 11.44 13.37 -10.43
C ALA A 111 11.07 13.32 -11.92
N PRO A 112 11.28 12.18 -12.63
CA PRO A 112 10.83 12.03 -14.00
C PRO A 112 9.33 12.32 -14.13
N HIS A 113 8.92 13.16 -15.11
CA HIS A 113 7.52 13.47 -15.36
C HIS A 113 7.24 13.64 -16.85
N ALA A 114 6.84 12.58 -17.51
CA ALA A 114 6.40 12.60 -18.90
C ALA A 114 5.16 11.70 -19.00
N PHE A 115 3.97 12.29 -18.77
CA PHE A 115 2.70 11.56 -18.78
C PHE A 115 1.81 12.04 -19.91
N ASP A 116 1.08 11.10 -20.56
CA ASP A 116 -0.05 11.44 -21.39
C ASP A 116 -1.27 11.73 -20.50
N THR A 117 -1.67 12.99 -20.41
CA THR A 117 -2.71 13.48 -19.49
C THR A 117 -4.13 13.44 -20.06
N GLN A 118 -4.33 12.97 -21.29
CA GLN A 118 -5.62 13.11 -21.99
C GLN A 118 -6.77 12.24 -21.41
N LYS A 119 -6.48 11.21 -20.61
CA LYS A 119 -7.50 10.26 -20.09
C LYS A 119 -7.34 9.96 -18.59
N ILE A 120 -7.06 10.96 -17.78
CA ILE A 120 -6.72 10.77 -16.37
C ILE A 120 -7.90 11.20 -15.48
N ASP A 121 -8.36 10.32 -14.59
CA ASP A 121 -9.41 10.61 -13.62
C ASP A 121 -8.91 11.55 -12.49
N ALA A 122 -9.83 12.04 -11.65
CA ALA A 122 -9.49 12.98 -10.58
C ALA A 122 -8.49 12.41 -9.56
N ARG A 123 -8.55 11.09 -9.30
CA ARG A 123 -7.65 10.43 -8.35
C ARG A 123 -6.25 10.32 -8.93
N ASP A 124 -6.15 9.93 -10.19
CA ASP A 124 -4.89 9.81 -10.92
C ASP A 124 -4.22 11.18 -11.06
N ARG A 125 -5.01 12.28 -11.24
CA ARG A 125 -4.47 13.66 -11.19
C ARG A 125 -3.84 14.00 -9.84
N GLY A 126 -4.39 13.52 -8.73
CA GLY A 126 -3.75 13.67 -7.41
C GLY A 126 -2.39 12.99 -7.30
N HIS A 127 -2.24 11.82 -7.93
CA HIS A 127 -0.96 11.12 -8.02
C HIS A 127 0.04 11.85 -8.91
N LEU A 128 -0.42 12.42 -10.04
CA LEU A 128 0.43 13.27 -10.89
C LEU A 128 0.90 14.54 -10.18
N LEU A 129 0.01 15.21 -9.42
CA LEU A 129 0.41 16.35 -8.60
C LEU A 129 1.50 15.99 -7.59
N LEU A 130 1.42 14.78 -7.00
CA LEU A 130 2.47 14.28 -6.11
C LEU A 130 3.81 14.16 -6.84
N VAL A 131 3.83 13.63 -8.08
CA VAL A 131 5.06 13.55 -8.90
C VAL A 131 5.59 14.94 -9.20
N GLN A 132 4.74 15.87 -9.66
CA GLN A 132 5.11 17.25 -10.00
C GLN A 132 5.67 18.03 -8.81
N CYS A 133 5.18 17.74 -7.61
CA CYS A 133 5.62 18.38 -6.36
C CYS A 133 6.56 17.50 -5.54
N CYS A 134 7.24 16.53 -6.16
CA CYS A 134 8.14 15.59 -5.48
C CYS A 134 9.23 16.30 -4.68
N ASN A 135 9.73 17.45 -5.17
CA ASN A 135 10.73 18.27 -4.49
C ASN A 135 10.32 18.71 -3.07
N ARG A 136 9.02 18.80 -2.78
CA ARG A 136 8.53 19.09 -1.43
C ARG A 136 8.65 17.87 -0.51
N ILE A 137 8.47 16.67 -1.05
CA ILE A 137 8.72 15.42 -0.31
C ILE A 137 10.22 15.23 -0.10
N ASP A 138 11.04 15.57 -1.10
CA ASP A 138 12.51 15.55 -1.00
C ASP A 138 13.01 16.46 0.11
N ALA A 139 12.42 17.66 0.24
CA ALA A 139 12.78 18.59 1.31
C ALA A 139 12.49 18.01 2.71
N VAL A 140 11.39 17.26 2.89
CA VAL A 140 11.13 16.54 4.15
C VAL A 140 12.10 15.37 4.32
N TYR A 141 12.36 14.57 3.25
CA TYR A 141 13.31 13.46 3.27
C TYR A 141 14.70 13.89 3.77
N LEU A 142 15.21 15.00 3.26
CA LEU A 142 16.54 15.55 3.65
C LEU A 142 16.61 15.98 5.12
N THR A 143 15.48 16.18 5.81
CA THR A 143 15.44 16.47 7.25
C THR A 143 15.39 15.22 8.14
N LEU A 144 15.22 14.04 7.57
CA LEU A 144 15.22 12.78 8.31
C LEU A 144 16.64 12.40 8.75
N SER A 145 16.74 11.55 9.77
CA SER A 145 18.05 11.00 10.15
C SER A 145 18.66 10.17 9.01
N GLN A 146 19.99 10.08 8.97
CA GLN A 146 20.68 9.30 7.93
C GLN A 146 20.23 7.83 7.90
N GLU A 147 19.96 7.23 9.04
CA GLU A 147 19.44 5.87 9.14
C GLU A 147 18.09 5.74 8.42
N HIS A 148 17.18 6.71 8.62
CA HIS A 148 15.87 6.72 7.99
C HIS A 148 15.97 7.00 6.48
N GLN A 149 16.85 7.92 6.07
CA GLN A 149 17.13 8.17 4.66
C GLN A 149 17.65 6.90 3.95
N ASN A 150 18.63 6.21 4.57
CA ASN A 150 19.17 4.95 4.05
C ASN A 150 18.08 3.89 3.90
N GLY A 151 17.21 3.72 4.90
CA GLY A 151 16.11 2.75 4.84
C GLY A 151 15.11 3.04 3.72
N ILE A 152 14.78 4.30 3.49
CA ILE A 152 13.93 4.72 2.36
C ILE A 152 14.64 4.47 1.03
N GLN A 153 15.91 4.79 0.93
CA GLN A 153 16.72 4.56 -0.27
C GLN A 153 16.82 3.07 -0.61
N GLU A 154 17.10 2.20 0.37
CA GLU A 154 17.10 0.74 0.22
C GLU A 154 15.76 0.23 -0.32
N MET A 155 14.64 0.73 0.23
CA MET A 155 13.30 0.39 -0.25
C MET A 155 13.11 0.76 -1.73
N ILE A 156 13.49 1.98 -2.13
CA ILE A 156 13.35 2.47 -3.51
C ILE A 156 14.25 1.67 -4.46
N GLN A 157 15.50 1.40 -4.06
CA GLN A 157 16.46 0.61 -4.82
C GLN A 157 16.02 -0.84 -5.05
N ALA A 158 15.24 -1.41 -4.15
CA ALA A 158 14.64 -2.73 -4.32
C ALA A 158 13.35 -2.67 -5.16
N MET A 159 12.48 -1.69 -4.88
CA MET A 159 11.14 -1.60 -5.47
C MET A 159 11.18 -1.21 -6.96
N ALA A 160 11.90 -0.16 -7.33
CA ALA A 160 11.81 0.38 -8.68
C ALA A 160 12.37 -0.56 -9.77
N PRO A 161 13.53 -1.23 -9.61
CA PRO A 161 13.97 -2.24 -10.57
C PRO A 161 13.02 -3.45 -10.61
N GLY A 162 12.48 -3.88 -9.46
CA GLY A 162 11.48 -4.95 -9.40
C GLY A 162 10.22 -4.61 -10.20
N MET A 163 9.69 -3.38 -10.06
CA MET A 163 8.55 -2.90 -10.84
C MET A 163 8.87 -2.79 -12.33
N ALA A 164 10.08 -2.34 -12.69
CA ALA A 164 10.52 -2.31 -14.08
C ALA A 164 10.56 -3.72 -14.70
N ASN A 165 11.05 -4.71 -13.95
CA ASN A 165 11.06 -6.12 -14.36
C ASN A 165 9.63 -6.70 -14.48
N SER A 166 8.76 -6.42 -13.51
CA SER A 166 7.36 -6.83 -13.56
C SER A 166 6.63 -6.24 -14.76
N SER A 167 6.87 -4.94 -15.03
CA SER A 167 6.31 -4.27 -16.21
C SER A 167 6.79 -4.89 -17.53
N ALA A 168 8.07 -5.28 -17.62
CA ALA A 168 8.60 -6.00 -18.77
C ALA A 168 7.98 -7.39 -18.92
N LEU A 169 7.76 -8.10 -17.80
CA LEU A 169 7.09 -9.40 -17.78
C LEU A 169 5.64 -9.31 -18.27
N PHE A 170 4.86 -8.34 -17.78
CA PHE A 170 3.52 -8.06 -18.30
C PHE A 170 3.54 -7.85 -19.80
N GLN A 171 4.47 -7.06 -20.32
CA GLN A 171 4.59 -6.81 -21.75
C GLN A 171 4.91 -8.09 -22.53
N GLN A 172 5.85 -8.90 -22.06
CA GLN A 172 6.25 -10.17 -22.70
C GLN A 172 5.10 -11.18 -22.73
N GLN A 173 4.26 -11.20 -21.70
CA GLN A 173 3.13 -12.11 -21.54
C GLN A 173 1.80 -11.54 -22.07
N GLY A 174 1.85 -10.39 -22.76
CA GLY A 174 0.65 -9.78 -23.35
C GLY A 174 -0.30 -9.18 -22.31
N GLY A 175 0.22 -8.66 -21.19
CA GLY A 175 -0.54 -7.96 -20.17
C GLY A 175 -0.99 -8.80 -18.96
N ALA A 176 -0.54 -10.05 -18.86
CA ALA A 176 -0.99 -10.96 -17.80
C ALA A 176 0.18 -11.53 -16.98
N LEU A 177 0.01 -11.69 -15.67
CA LEU A 177 0.81 -12.63 -14.87
C LEU A 177 0.17 -14.03 -14.96
N GLU A 178 0.95 -15.01 -15.38
CA GLU A 178 0.44 -16.34 -15.73
C GLU A 178 0.56 -17.34 -14.59
N THR A 179 1.51 -17.12 -13.67
CA THR A 179 1.76 -18.05 -12.56
C THR A 179 1.52 -17.44 -11.19
N LEU A 180 1.27 -18.29 -10.19
CA LEU A 180 1.15 -17.89 -8.80
C LEU A 180 2.45 -17.20 -8.33
N SER A 181 3.62 -17.78 -8.61
CA SER A 181 4.91 -17.21 -8.22
C SER A 181 5.12 -15.81 -8.77
N GLN A 182 4.82 -15.56 -10.06
CA GLN A 182 4.92 -14.22 -10.64
C GLN A 182 4.04 -13.20 -9.91
N ARG A 183 2.85 -13.59 -9.48
CA ARG A 183 1.93 -12.73 -8.73
C ARG A 183 2.41 -12.48 -7.30
N GLU A 184 2.94 -13.50 -6.64
CA GLU A 184 3.55 -13.37 -5.32
C GLU A 184 4.79 -12.47 -5.36
N ASP A 185 5.66 -12.65 -6.35
CA ASP A 185 6.84 -11.81 -6.57
C ASP A 185 6.43 -10.34 -6.83
N TYR A 186 5.42 -10.11 -7.66
CA TYR A 186 4.87 -8.78 -7.88
C TYR A 186 4.35 -8.14 -6.59
N CYS A 187 3.58 -8.88 -5.79
CA CYS A 187 3.09 -8.40 -4.50
C CYS A 187 4.24 -8.01 -3.55
N ASP A 188 5.31 -8.81 -3.52
CA ASP A 188 6.48 -8.52 -2.69
C ASP A 188 7.25 -7.30 -3.17
N VAL A 189 7.39 -7.14 -4.49
CA VAL A 189 8.05 -5.97 -5.08
C VAL A 189 7.31 -4.68 -4.71
N VAL A 190 6.00 -4.61 -4.98
CA VAL A 190 5.25 -3.34 -4.87
C VAL A 190 4.84 -3.01 -3.44
N LEU A 191 4.65 -4.01 -2.59
CA LEU A 191 4.18 -3.79 -1.22
C LEU A 191 5.10 -4.37 -0.14
N GLY A 192 5.81 -5.46 -0.41
CA GLY A 192 6.72 -6.09 0.56
C GLY A 192 7.86 -5.16 0.95
N ASN A 193 8.43 -4.40 0.02
CA ASN A 193 9.49 -3.44 0.31
C ASN A 193 8.99 -2.27 1.19
N PRO A 194 7.87 -1.59 0.89
CA PRO A 194 7.27 -0.60 1.81
C PRO A 194 6.92 -1.15 3.19
N LEU A 195 6.38 -2.37 3.27
CA LEU A 195 6.06 -3.00 4.54
C LEU A 195 7.31 -3.38 5.34
N ALA A 196 8.39 -3.81 4.68
CA ALA A 196 9.67 -4.08 5.32
C ALA A 196 10.26 -2.81 5.93
N LEU A 197 10.23 -1.68 5.22
CA LEU A 197 10.57 -0.37 5.78
C LEU A 197 9.69 -0.04 6.99
N GLY A 198 8.37 -0.23 6.87
CA GLY A 198 7.42 0.01 7.95
C GLY A 198 7.72 -0.81 9.21
N LEU A 199 8.02 -2.10 9.08
CA LEU A 199 8.37 -2.95 10.22
C LEU A 199 9.73 -2.58 10.82
N ARG A 200 10.74 -2.25 10.00
CA ARG A 200 12.04 -1.75 10.45
C ARG A 200 11.88 -0.48 11.30
N ILE A 201 11.08 0.48 10.83
CA ILE A 201 10.75 1.71 11.58
C ILE A 201 10.01 1.37 12.88
N ALA A 202 9.04 0.47 12.82
CA ALA A 202 8.24 0.05 13.96
C ALA A 202 9.10 -0.58 15.06
N LYS A 203 9.98 -1.49 14.67
CA LYS A 203 10.87 -2.26 15.53
C LYS A 203 12.06 -1.43 16.03
N GLY A 204 12.60 -0.55 15.17
CA GLY A 204 13.82 0.22 15.45
C GLY A 204 15.11 -0.60 15.30
N SER A 205 15.08 -1.64 14.45
CA SER A 205 16.23 -2.49 14.15
C SER A 205 16.04 -3.19 12.79
N THR A 206 17.09 -3.78 12.25
CA THR A 206 17.06 -4.58 11.03
C THR A 206 16.11 -5.78 11.15
N LEU A 207 15.59 -6.23 10.02
CA LEU A 207 14.70 -7.40 9.98
C LEU A 207 15.51 -8.69 9.96
N THR A 208 15.04 -9.69 10.68
CA THR A 208 15.51 -11.06 10.55
C THR A 208 14.96 -11.69 9.27
N TYR A 209 15.54 -12.82 8.85
CA TYR A 209 15.04 -13.60 7.72
C TYR A 209 13.57 -14.02 7.89
N VAL A 210 13.19 -14.47 9.09
CA VAL A 210 11.82 -14.90 9.40
C VAL A 210 10.83 -13.71 9.28
N GLU A 211 11.21 -12.56 9.82
CA GLU A 211 10.38 -11.34 9.70
C GLU A 211 10.23 -10.90 8.24
N ARG A 212 11.28 -10.99 7.43
CA ARG A 212 11.21 -10.66 5.99
C ARG A 212 10.31 -11.64 5.23
N ALA A 213 10.37 -12.93 5.52
CA ALA A 213 9.49 -13.94 4.95
C ALA A 213 8.02 -13.72 5.36
N SER A 214 7.77 -13.29 6.60
CA SER A 214 6.43 -12.94 7.07
C SER A 214 5.90 -11.68 6.39
N ILE A 215 6.74 -10.68 6.15
CA ILE A 215 6.40 -9.48 5.39
C ILE A 215 6.01 -9.82 3.95
N GLN A 216 6.73 -10.73 3.29
CA GLN A 216 6.38 -11.20 1.95
C GLN A 216 4.95 -11.77 1.92
N LYS A 217 4.60 -12.64 2.86
CA LYS A 217 3.25 -13.20 2.96
C LYS A 217 2.19 -12.11 3.23
N ILE A 218 2.49 -11.15 4.10
CA ILE A 218 1.59 -10.02 4.36
C ILE A 218 1.44 -9.12 3.13
N SER A 219 2.49 -8.94 2.33
CA SER A 219 2.40 -8.17 1.10
C SER A 219 1.43 -8.82 0.11
N ILE A 220 1.46 -10.14 -0.03
CA ILE A 220 0.51 -10.89 -0.84
C ILE A 220 -0.91 -10.66 -0.30
N PHE A 221 -1.12 -10.86 1.02
CA PHE A 221 -2.42 -10.64 1.65
C PHE A 221 -2.97 -9.24 1.39
N ILE A 222 -2.18 -8.17 1.53
CA ILE A 222 -2.68 -6.80 1.35
C ILE A 222 -2.78 -6.43 -0.13
N GLN A 223 -1.81 -6.82 -0.97
CA GLN A 223 -1.82 -6.44 -2.39
C GLN A 223 -2.93 -7.13 -3.16
N LEU A 224 -3.26 -8.38 -2.85
CA LEU A 224 -4.42 -9.04 -3.43
C LEU A 224 -5.74 -8.35 -3.10
N ALA A 225 -5.83 -7.59 -1.98
CA ALA A 225 -6.98 -6.74 -1.73
C ALA A 225 -7.07 -5.57 -2.74
N ASN A 226 -5.95 -4.99 -3.13
CA ASN A 226 -5.93 -3.96 -4.16
C ASN A 226 -6.28 -4.55 -5.52
N ILE A 227 -5.66 -5.65 -5.91
CA ILE A 227 -5.90 -6.36 -7.17
C ILE A 227 -7.38 -6.76 -7.31
N THR A 228 -7.97 -7.39 -6.30
CA THR A 228 -9.38 -7.79 -6.34
C THR A 228 -10.34 -6.61 -6.37
N ARG A 229 -9.94 -5.46 -5.82
CA ARG A 229 -10.75 -4.24 -5.86
C ARG A 229 -10.80 -3.64 -7.25
N ASP A 230 -9.66 -3.58 -7.91
CA ASP A 230 -9.49 -2.84 -9.15
C ASP A 230 -9.52 -3.77 -10.40
N ILE A 231 -9.85 -5.05 -10.23
CA ILE A 231 -9.77 -6.12 -11.23
C ILE A 231 -10.44 -5.79 -12.59
N GLU A 232 -11.62 -5.14 -12.57
CA GLU A 232 -12.28 -4.72 -13.81
C GLU A 232 -11.54 -3.57 -14.47
N LYS A 233 -11.13 -2.56 -13.67
CA LYS A 233 -10.40 -1.39 -14.16
C LYS A 233 -9.07 -1.79 -14.78
N ASP A 234 -8.34 -2.71 -14.13
CA ASP A 234 -7.03 -3.18 -14.59
C ASP A 234 -7.18 -4.02 -15.86
N CYS A 235 -8.20 -4.90 -15.92
CA CYS A 235 -8.49 -5.69 -17.13
C CYS A 235 -8.79 -4.80 -18.34
N LEU A 236 -9.60 -3.74 -18.17
CA LEU A 236 -9.88 -2.75 -19.20
C LEU A 236 -8.64 -1.96 -19.63
N ARG A 237 -7.68 -1.76 -18.73
CA ARG A 237 -6.37 -1.14 -19.02
C ARG A 237 -5.38 -2.07 -19.70
N GLY A 238 -5.75 -3.34 -19.92
CA GLY A 238 -4.89 -4.34 -20.54
C GLY A 238 -3.91 -5.00 -19.57
N ILE A 239 -4.22 -5.02 -18.27
CA ILE A 239 -3.41 -5.64 -17.22
C ILE A 239 -4.29 -6.63 -16.44
N CYS A 240 -3.81 -7.86 -16.25
CA CYS A 240 -4.46 -8.80 -15.35
C CYS A 240 -3.46 -9.62 -14.54
N TYR A 241 -3.90 -9.98 -13.34
CA TYR A 241 -3.12 -10.73 -12.36
C TYR A 241 -3.60 -12.18 -12.22
N HIS A 242 -4.50 -12.62 -13.11
CA HIS A 242 -5.05 -13.97 -13.09
C HIS A 242 -5.22 -14.48 -14.53
N PRO A 243 -4.69 -15.68 -14.88
CA PRO A 243 -4.64 -16.16 -16.25
C PRO A 243 -6.02 -16.29 -16.90
N ALA A 244 -7.08 -16.57 -16.14
CA ALA A 244 -8.44 -16.66 -16.66
C ALA A 244 -8.96 -15.38 -17.32
N LEU A 245 -8.42 -14.21 -16.96
CA LEU A 245 -8.81 -12.92 -17.54
C LEU A 245 -7.98 -12.52 -18.76
N LYS A 246 -6.93 -13.27 -19.12
CA LYS A 246 -5.99 -12.90 -20.18
C LYS A 246 -6.70 -12.65 -21.53
N THR A 247 -7.70 -13.45 -21.87
CA THR A 247 -8.45 -13.32 -23.14
C THR A 247 -9.39 -12.11 -23.20
N TYR A 248 -9.59 -11.44 -22.07
CA TYR A 248 -10.47 -10.27 -21.93
C TYR A 248 -9.70 -8.95 -21.71
N LEU A 249 -8.38 -8.95 -21.89
CA LEU A 249 -7.59 -7.72 -21.76
C LEU A 249 -8.05 -6.64 -22.75
N GLY A 250 -8.26 -5.43 -22.26
CA GLY A 250 -8.76 -4.28 -23.01
C GLY A 250 -10.28 -4.30 -23.30
N LYS A 251 -11.03 -5.26 -22.74
CA LYS A 251 -12.49 -5.39 -22.89
C LYS A 251 -13.12 -5.93 -21.61
N ASP A 252 -14.45 -5.81 -21.48
CA ASP A 252 -15.17 -6.39 -20.36
C ASP A 252 -15.18 -7.92 -20.42
N ALA A 253 -14.92 -8.56 -19.29
CA ALA A 253 -15.14 -9.98 -19.10
C ALA A 253 -16.57 -10.26 -18.56
N PRO A 254 -17.08 -11.49 -18.72
CA PRO A 254 -18.34 -11.89 -18.10
C PRO A 254 -18.31 -11.68 -16.57
N ALA A 255 -19.44 -11.23 -16.00
CA ALA A 255 -19.56 -10.95 -14.57
C ALA A 255 -19.22 -12.18 -13.71
N GLU A 256 -19.63 -13.38 -14.16
CA GLU A 256 -19.35 -14.64 -13.50
C GLU A 256 -17.86 -14.95 -13.44
N LEU A 257 -17.11 -14.58 -14.48
CA LEU A 257 -15.65 -14.78 -14.51
C LEU A 257 -14.94 -13.84 -13.52
N TYR A 258 -15.36 -12.57 -13.45
CA TYR A 258 -14.85 -11.66 -12.42
C TYR A 258 -15.20 -12.14 -11.01
N GLN A 259 -16.41 -12.66 -10.81
CA GLN A 259 -16.86 -13.23 -9.54
C GLN A 259 -15.99 -14.42 -9.11
N GLN A 260 -15.79 -15.38 -10.01
CA GLN A 260 -14.94 -16.56 -9.78
C GLN A 260 -13.48 -16.13 -9.48
N THR A 261 -12.90 -15.31 -10.34
CA THR A 261 -11.51 -14.83 -10.17
C THR A 261 -11.31 -14.10 -8.84
N ARG A 262 -12.27 -13.28 -8.40
CA ARG A 262 -12.24 -12.68 -7.07
C ARG A 262 -12.27 -13.71 -5.96
N GLY A 263 -13.06 -14.76 -6.13
CA GLY A 263 -13.13 -15.85 -5.16
C GLY A 263 -11.80 -16.59 -5.00
N ASP A 264 -11.13 -16.85 -6.11
CA ASP A 264 -9.84 -17.53 -6.14
C ASP A 264 -8.74 -16.68 -5.49
N LEU A 265 -8.64 -15.41 -5.88
CA LEU A 265 -7.68 -14.46 -5.30
C LEU A 265 -7.96 -14.18 -3.82
N LEU A 266 -9.23 -14.17 -3.38
CA LEU A 266 -9.60 -14.05 -1.98
C LEU A 266 -9.11 -15.25 -1.18
N SER A 267 -9.34 -16.47 -1.67
CA SER A 267 -8.88 -17.70 -1.01
C SER A 267 -7.36 -17.73 -0.90
N GLU A 268 -6.64 -17.34 -1.95
CA GLU A 268 -5.18 -17.20 -1.95
C GLU A 268 -4.71 -16.18 -0.89
N ALA A 269 -5.29 -14.98 -0.88
CA ALA A 269 -4.91 -13.94 0.05
C ALA A 269 -5.06 -14.38 1.51
N LEU A 270 -6.21 -14.97 1.86
CA LEU A 270 -6.51 -15.34 3.24
C LEU A 270 -5.55 -16.41 3.80
N GLN A 271 -4.92 -17.25 2.97
CA GLN A 271 -3.90 -18.22 3.40
C GLN A 271 -2.68 -17.54 4.05
N HIS A 272 -2.38 -16.31 3.63
CA HIS A 272 -1.22 -15.55 4.12
C HIS A 272 -1.55 -14.70 5.36
N ALA A 273 -2.81 -14.60 5.77
CA ALA A 273 -3.25 -13.71 6.86
C ALA A 273 -2.55 -14.00 8.21
N ASN A 274 -2.24 -15.27 8.51
CA ASN A 274 -1.62 -15.65 9.79
C ASN A 274 -0.25 -15.03 10.04
N SER A 275 0.46 -14.64 8.99
CA SER A 275 1.78 -13.99 9.10
C SER A 275 1.72 -12.64 9.81
N PHE A 276 0.53 -12.02 9.90
CA PHE A 276 0.32 -10.84 10.76
C PHE A 276 0.63 -11.09 12.24
N ARG A 277 0.40 -12.30 12.74
CA ARG A 277 0.74 -12.65 14.14
C ARG A 277 2.24 -12.61 14.37
N GLU A 278 3.02 -13.12 13.42
CA GLU A 278 4.48 -13.13 13.50
C GLU A 278 5.04 -11.70 13.50
N VAL A 279 4.54 -10.85 12.57
CA VAL A 279 4.94 -9.43 12.50
C VAL A 279 4.47 -8.65 13.73
N ALA A 280 3.26 -8.89 14.24
CA ALA A 280 2.79 -8.25 15.47
C ALA A 280 3.66 -8.61 16.68
N ASN A 281 4.14 -9.85 16.75
CA ASN A 281 5.04 -10.32 17.82
C ASN A 281 6.44 -9.69 17.71
N ALA A 282 6.90 -9.35 16.50
CA ALA A 282 8.17 -8.65 16.31
C ALA A 282 8.16 -7.19 16.80
N ILE A 283 6.97 -6.59 16.93
CA ILE A 283 6.82 -5.22 17.44
C ILE A 283 6.91 -5.24 18.98
N PRO A 284 7.87 -4.50 19.59
CA PRO A 284 8.02 -4.48 21.02
C PRO A 284 6.74 -4.09 21.77
N ALA A 285 6.39 -4.88 22.77
CA ALA A 285 5.26 -4.57 23.65
C ALA A 285 5.60 -3.36 24.55
N ARG A 286 4.77 -2.31 24.50
CA ARG A 286 4.90 -1.11 25.33
C ARG A 286 3.55 -0.81 25.98
N LYS A 287 3.54 -0.12 27.13
CA LYS A 287 2.30 0.30 27.81
C LYS A 287 1.39 1.13 26.90
N LEU A 288 1.99 2.01 26.09
CA LEU A 288 1.31 2.79 25.08
C LEU A 288 1.94 2.45 23.72
N SER A 289 1.18 1.82 22.82
CA SER A 289 1.72 1.36 21.55
C SER A 289 0.92 1.89 20.35
N LEU A 290 1.30 3.08 19.89
CA LEU A 290 0.80 3.66 18.65
C LEU A 290 1.10 2.75 17.44
N VAL A 291 2.23 2.06 17.46
CA VAL A 291 2.66 1.15 16.38
C VAL A 291 1.74 -0.07 16.29
N ARG A 292 1.40 -0.71 17.41
CA ARG A 292 0.44 -1.84 17.42
C ARG A 292 -0.96 -1.39 17.04
N SER A 293 -1.35 -0.19 17.44
CA SER A 293 -2.60 0.43 17.01
C SER A 293 -2.64 0.62 15.48
N SER A 294 -1.56 1.11 14.88
CA SER A 294 -1.42 1.24 13.42
C SER A 294 -1.54 -0.12 12.74
N ALA A 295 -0.84 -1.14 13.22
CA ALA A 295 -0.90 -2.50 12.66
C ALA A 295 -2.30 -3.10 12.76
N LEU A 296 -2.98 -2.98 13.91
CA LEU A 296 -4.37 -3.43 14.06
C LEU A 296 -5.31 -2.69 13.11
N MET A 297 -5.15 -1.36 12.99
CA MET A 297 -5.95 -0.54 12.08
C MET A 297 -5.84 -1.03 10.63
N MET A 298 -4.62 -1.33 10.18
CA MET A 298 -4.37 -1.88 8.85
C MET A 298 -5.09 -3.21 8.63
N VAL A 299 -5.00 -4.14 9.58
CA VAL A 299 -5.68 -5.44 9.52
C VAL A 299 -7.20 -5.26 9.48
N LEU A 300 -7.78 -4.40 10.31
CA LEU A 300 -9.22 -4.17 10.35
C LEU A 300 -9.76 -3.53 9.06
N PHE A 301 -9.02 -2.60 8.45
CA PHE A 301 -9.40 -2.06 7.14
C PHE A 301 -9.31 -3.10 6.04
N THR A 302 -8.27 -3.94 6.03
CA THR A 302 -8.11 -5.02 5.05
C THR A 302 -9.20 -6.09 5.24
N ASP A 303 -9.51 -6.48 6.47
CA ASP A 303 -10.63 -7.39 6.81
C ASP A 303 -11.97 -6.87 6.27
N ARG A 304 -12.28 -5.60 6.55
CA ARG A 304 -13.51 -4.98 6.03
C ARG A 304 -13.59 -5.06 4.51
N TYR A 305 -12.45 -4.83 3.86
CA TYR A 305 -12.37 -4.90 2.41
C TYR A 305 -12.62 -6.33 1.92
N TYR A 306 -11.99 -7.34 2.52
CA TYR A 306 -12.16 -8.74 2.13
C TYR A 306 -13.57 -9.28 2.36
N ARG A 307 -14.26 -8.82 3.38
CA ARG A 307 -15.71 -9.13 3.56
C ARG A 307 -16.55 -8.56 2.41
N SER A 308 -16.23 -7.38 1.92
CA SER A 308 -16.87 -6.82 0.71
C SER A 308 -16.50 -7.62 -0.54
N CYS A 309 -15.25 -8.04 -0.65
CA CYS A 309 -14.76 -8.89 -1.74
C CYS A 309 -15.47 -10.25 -1.76
N ALA A 310 -15.64 -10.91 -0.60
CA ALA A 310 -16.37 -12.17 -0.47
C ALA A 310 -17.81 -12.03 -1.00
N LYS A 311 -18.50 -10.93 -0.64
CA LYS A 311 -19.85 -10.65 -1.17
C LYS A 311 -19.87 -10.51 -2.69
N LYS A 312 -18.88 -9.78 -3.26
CA LYS A 312 -18.74 -9.62 -4.71
C LYS A 312 -18.36 -10.94 -5.42
N ALA A 313 -17.70 -11.85 -4.71
CA ALA A 313 -17.38 -13.20 -5.17
C ALA A 313 -18.56 -14.20 -4.99
N GLY A 314 -19.77 -13.73 -4.63
CA GLY A 314 -20.91 -14.59 -4.39
C GLY A 314 -20.82 -15.45 -3.13
N ARG A 315 -19.85 -15.18 -2.24
CA ARG A 315 -19.65 -15.91 -0.99
C ARG A 315 -20.27 -15.17 0.19
N LYS A 316 -20.74 -15.90 1.20
CA LYS A 316 -21.24 -15.30 2.44
C LYS A 316 -20.07 -14.67 3.21
N PRO A 317 -20.08 -13.34 3.45
CA PRO A 317 -19.01 -12.72 4.23
C PRO A 317 -19.13 -13.11 5.70
N TRP A 318 -17.98 -13.23 6.38
CA TRP A 318 -17.95 -13.42 7.84
C TRP A 318 -18.32 -12.13 8.58
N GLN A 319 -18.67 -12.27 9.85
CA GLN A 319 -19.00 -11.13 10.70
C GLN A 319 -17.75 -10.31 11.07
N GLY A 320 -17.83 -8.99 11.00
CA GLY A 320 -16.72 -8.10 11.33
C GLY A 320 -17.14 -6.63 11.42
N ILE A 321 -16.16 -5.76 11.66
CA ILE A 321 -16.40 -4.32 11.85
C ILE A 321 -16.49 -3.65 10.48
N SER A 322 -17.64 -3.02 10.20
CA SER A 322 -17.84 -2.33 8.91
C SER A 322 -17.71 -0.81 9.02
N SER A 323 -17.98 -0.22 10.18
CA SER A 323 -17.88 1.22 10.39
C SER A 323 -16.42 1.69 10.52
N THR A 324 -16.04 2.72 9.76
CA THR A 324 -14.73 3.38 9.89
C THR A 324 -14.53 3.90 11.31
N LEU A 325 -15.55 4.53 11.90
CA LEU A 325 -15.46 5.04 13.26
C LEU A 325 -15.22 3.91 14.28
N ALA A 326 -15.88 2.76 14.14
CA ALA A 326 -15.65 1.62 15.01
C ALA A 326 -14.23 1.04 14.86
N ILE A 327 -13.66 1.02 13.65
CA ILE A 327 -12.26 0.63 13.43
C ILE A 327 -11.33 1.59 14.16
N LEU A 328 -11.55 2.90 14.05
CA LEU A 328 -10.75 3.90 14.76
C LEU A 328 -10.84 3.76 16.26
N CYS A 329 -12.05 3.61 16.81
CA CYS A 329 -12.25 3.41 18.25
C CYS A 329 -11.50 2.16 18.75
N GLN A 330 -11.57 1.05 18.03
CA GLN A 330 -10.86 -0.18 18.41
C GLN A 330 -9.34 -0.02 18.29
N SER A 331 -8.87 0.67 17.25
CA SER A 331 -7.44 0.99 17.10
C SER A 331 -6.97 1.92 18.20
N PHE A 332 -7.80 2.89 18.60
CA PHE A 332 -7.49 3.77 19.73
C PHE A 332 -7.38 2.99 21.06
N LEU A 333 -8.31 2.07 21.34
CA LEU A 333 -8.23 1.21 22.53
C LEU A 333 -6.97 0.34 22.52
N ALA A 334 -6.50 -0.08 21.35
CA ALA A 334 -5.27 -0.85 21.20
C ALA A 334 -3.99 -0.08 21.60
N ILE A 335 -4.05 1.26 21.65
CA ILE A 335 -2.93 2.07 22.15
C ILE A 335 -2.63 1.75 23.60
N PHE A 336 -3.68 1.54 24.40
CA PHE A 336 -3.60 1.38 25.85
C PHE A 336 -3.46 -0.08 26.31
N SER A 337 -3.69 -1.06 25.40
CA SER A 337 -3.67 -2.47 25.76
C SER A 337 -3.18 -3.35 24.61
N THR A 338 -1.96 -3.87 24.76
CA THR A 338 -1.41 -4.86 23.81
C THR A 338 -2.24 -6.14 23.79
N ARG A 339 -2.72 -6.61 24.98
CA ARG A 339 -3.61 -7.79 25.05
C ARG A 339 -4.90 -7.58 24.27
N TYR A 340 -5.46 -6.37 24.29
CA TYR A 340 -6.64 -6.05 23.50
C TYR A 340 -6.32 -6.10 22.00
N ALA A 341 -5.21 -5.51 21.56
CA ALA A 341 -4.78 -5.55 20.17
C ALA A 341 -4.59 -7.00 19.68
N ASP A 342 -3.86 -7.82 20.45
CA ASP A 342 -3.58 -9.22 20.12
C ASP A 342 -4.88 -10.06 20.07
N ARG A 343 -5.79 -9.87 21.03
CA ARG A 343 -7.13 -10.54 21.01
C ARG A 343 -7.93 -10.16 19.76
N LYS A 344 -7.94 -8.89 19.37
CA LYS A 344 -8.67 -8.44 18.18
C LYS A 344 -8.05 -8.97 16.90
N LEU A 345 -6.73 -8.96 16.80
CA LEU A 345 -6.01 -9.58 15.68
C LEU A 345 -6.38 -11.06 15.56
N ASN A 346 -6.27 -11.83 16.65
CA ASN A 346 -6.57 -13.26 16.64
C ASN A 346 -8.02 -13.53 16.20
N LEU A 347 -8.99 -12.76 16.67
CA LEU A 347 -10.39 -12.90 16.26
C LEU A 347 -10.60 -12.69 14.75
N VAL A 348 -9.85 -11.77 14.14
CA VAL A 348 -9.91 -11.56 12.68
C VAL A 348 -9.29 -12.75 11.96
N LEU A 349 -8.11 -13.19 12.38
CA LEU A 349 -7.40 -14.31 11.76
C LEU A 349 -8.16 -15.64 11.86
N GLU A 350 -8.82 -15.92 13.00
CA GLU A 350 -9.68 -17.10 13.19
C GLU A 350 -10.84 -17.11 12.18
N LYS A 351 -11.47 -15.96 11.95
CA LYS A 351 -12.55 -15.84 10.96
C LYS A 351 -12.07 -16.03 9.53
N HIS A 352 -10.86 -15.55 9.21
CA HIS A 352 -10.24 -15.80 7.91
C HIS A 352 -9.97 -17.28 7.71
N GLN A 353 -9.45 -17.99 8.72
CA GLN A 353 -9.22 -19.43 8.67
C GLN A 353 -10.53 -20.21 8.47
N GLN A 354 -11.59 -19.85 9.22
CA GLN A 354 -12.90 -20.47 9.05
C GLN A 354 -13.43 -20.27 7.62
N HIS A 355 -13.30 -19.07 7.06
CA HIS A 355 -13.76 -18.80 5.70
C HIS A 355 -12.98 -19.61 4.64
N ILE A 356 -11.68 -19.87 4.84
CA ILE A 356 -10.89 -20.75 3.96
C ILE A 356 -11.38 -22.19 4.05
N GLN A 357 -11.71 -22.68 5.25
CA GLN A 357 -12.27 -24.03 5.43
C GLN A 357 -13.60 -24.20 4.73
N ASP A 358 -14.46 -23.17 4.77
CA ASP A 358 -15.77 -23.18 4.11
C ASP A 358 -15.63 -23.01 2.57
N HIS A 359 -14.53 -22.38 2.09
CA HIS A 359 -14.26 -22.09 0.69
C HIS A 359 -12.78 -22.37 0.36
N PRO A 360 -12.37 -23.64 0.31
CA PRO A 360 -10.98 -23.99 0.02
C PRO A 360 -10.55 -23.42 -1.35
N PRO A 361 -9.28 -23.02 -1.50
CA PRO A 361 -8.77 -22.61 -2.79
C PRO A 361 -8.97 -23.75 -3.79
N PRO A 362 -9.15 -23.45 -5.09
CA PRO A 362 -9.14 -24.48 -6.09
C PRO A 362 -7.87 -25.31 -5.88
N SER A 363 -8.04 -26.62 -5.70
CA SER A 363 -6.89 -27.52 -5.60
C SER A 363 -5.97 -27.17 -6.76
N ALA A 364 -4.68 -26.98 -6.47
CA ALA A 364 -3.69 -26.78 -7.51
C ALA A 364 -3.79 -28.01 -8.42
N VAL A 365 -4.65 -27.89 -9.42
CA VAL A 365 -4.82 -28.92 -10.45
C VAL A 365 -3.47 -28.99 -11.13
N ALA A 366 -2.90 -30.15 -11.00
CA ALA A 366 -1.62 -30.61 -11.48
C ALA A 366 -1.00 -29.74 -12.56
N LYS A 367 0.24 -29.40 -12.28
CA LYS A 367 1.22 -28.79 -13.18
C LYS A 367 1.21 -29.42 -14.58
#